data_65740a0ac1db32d7fcaeb5e7c92355c1
#
_entry.id   65740a0ac1db32d7fcaeb5e7c92355c1
#
_cell.length_a   1.000
_cell.length_b   1.000
_cell.length_c   1.000
_cell.angle_alpha   90.00
_cell.angle_beta   90.00
_cell.angle_gamma   90.00
#
_symmetry.space_group_name_H-M   'P 1'
#
loop_
_entity.id
_entity.type
_entity.pdbx_description
1 polymer ?
#
loop_
_entity_poly.entity_id
_entity_poly.type
_entity_poly.pdbx_seq_one_letter_code
_entity_poly.pdbx_strand_id
1 'polypeptide(L)'
;MPTRSPRPPDRAATEAALQKAALALVERNGVLAGLNLREVAEEAGVNRGLVYHYFGSRRDLLRAALRADAEQRLGDSAPGFGLPAAARYSRFLRTFVGHRRAAMLATLLTLDGDDSLHAVPDLEGARGRLARDVVDGALPADIDADALHIAMSALVYGYLVFRERFAGELNSDPADLDERVAQLVERMIAGLVSI
;
A
#
# COMPACT_ATOMS: atom_id res chain seq x y z
N MET A 1 -7.94 43.83 24.59
CA MET A 1 -8.04 42.80 23.54
C MET A 1 -7.69 41.47 24.17
N PRO A 2 -8.62 40.51 24.36
CA PRO A 2 -8.27 39.19 24.90
C PRO A 2 -7.54 38.39 23.84
N THR A 3 -6.32 38.00 24.14
CA THR A 3 -5.51 37.06 23.35
C THR A 3 -6.20 35.70 23.35
N ARG A 4 -6.71 35.32 22.19
CA ARG A 4 -7.33 34.01 21.95
C ARG A 4 -6.26 32.95 22.16
N SER A 5 -6.35 32.13 23.21
CA SER A 5 -5.49 30.96 23.44
C SER A 5 -5.54 30.08 22.20
N PRO A 6 -4.39 29.57 21.69
CA PRO A 6 -4.38 28.64 20.56
C PRO A 6 -5.21 27.42 20.92
N ARG A 7 -6.16 27.09 20.06
CA ARG A 7 -6.98 25.88 20.16
C ARG A 7 -6.03 24.69 20.19
N PRO A 8 -6.19 23.74 21.11
CA PRO A 8 -5.33 22.55 21.10
C PRO A 8 -5.40 21.90 19.72
N PRO A 9 -4.27 21.47 19.15
CA PRO A 9 -4.27 20.84 17.83
C PRO A 9 -5.21 19.65 17.84
N ASP A 10 -6.02 19.52 16.79
CA ASP A 10 -6.89 18.37 16.59
C ASP A 10 -6.00 17.11 16.56
N ARG A 11 -6.24 16.21 17.50
CA ARG A 11 -5.44 14.98 17.68
C ARG A 11 -5.39 14.17 16.39
N ALA A 12 -6.56 13.92 15.78
CA ALA A 12 -6.66 13.12 14.56
C ALA A 12 -5.90 13.77 13.39
N ALA A 13 -6.03 15.09 13.23
CA ALA A 13 -5.31 15.83 12.20
C ALA A 13 -3.79 15.78 12.42
N THR A 14 -3.34 15.85 13.68
CA THR A 14 -1.90 15.77 14.02
C THR A 14 -1.35 14.37 13.78
N GLU A 15 -2.06 13.32 14.17
CA GLU A 15 -1.68 11.92 13.91
C GLU A 15 -1.58 11.65 12.40
N ALA A 16 -2.56 12.10 11.61
CA ALA A 16 -2.55 11.96 10.15
C ALA A 16 -1.37 12.72 9.50
N ALA A 17 -1.06 13.94 9.97
CA ALA A 17 0.09 14.70 9.47
C ALA A 17 1.42 13.98 9.75
N LEU A 18 1.59 13.40 10.94
CA LEU A 18 2.78 12.65 11.31
C LEU A 18 2.94 11.35 10.49
N GLN A 19 1.86 10.62 10.26
CA GLN A 19 1.86 9.41 9.42
C GLN A 19 2.23 9.74 7.98
N LYS A 20 1.64 10.78 7.41
CA LYS A 20 1.95 11.26 6.05
C LYS A 20 3.40 11.71 5.93
N ALA A 21 3.92 12.47 6.90
CA ALA A 21 5.30 12.93 6.95
C ALA A 21 6.28 11.73 7.03
N ALA A 22 5.96 10.71 7.82
CA ALA A 22 6.78 9.51 7.93
C ALA A 22 6.94 8.78 6.60
N LEU A 23 5.83 8.57 5.85
CA LEU A 23 5.87 7.95 4.52
C LEU A 23 6.65 8.80 3.50
N ALA A 24 6.45 10.12 3.50
CA ALA A 24 7.17 11.03 2.60
C ALA A 24 8.68 11.04 2.85
N LEU A 25 9.11 10.99 4.12
CA LEU A 25 10.52 10.95 4.50
C LEU A 25 11.17 9.62 4.13
N VAL A 26 10.48 8.49 4.31
CA VAL A 26 10.98 7.18 3.87
C VAL A 26 11.22 7.16 2.36
N GLU A 27 10.34 7.78 1.58
CA GLU A 27 10.54 7.88 0.13
C GLU A 27 11.74 8.77 -0.23
N ARG A 28 11.83 9.95 0.37
CA ARG A 28 12.86 10.95 0.03
C ARG A 28 14.26 10.52 0.45
N ASN A 29 14.41 9.97 1.65
CA ASN A 29 15.70 9.66 2.26
C ASN A 29 16.12 8.20 2.06
N GLY A 30 15.20 7.34 1.60
CA GLY A 30 15.38 5.91 1.59
C GLY A 30 15.29 5.29 2.99
N VAL A 31 15.08 4.00 3.03
CA VAL A 31 14.84 3.27 4.29
C VAL A 31 16.11 3.05 5.08
N LEU A 32 17.26 2.84 4.39
CA LEU A 32 18.56 2.62 5.02
C LEU A 32 19.07 3.85 5.78
N ALA A 33 18.72 5.06 5.34
CA ALA A 33 19.05 6.29 6.06
C ALA A 33 18.33 6.41 7.42
N GLY A 34 17.32 5.58 7.62
CA GLY A 34 16.52 5.58 8.82
C GLY A 34 15.53 6.76 8.90
N LEU A 35 14.40 6.54 9.56
CA LEU A 35 13.44 7.59 9.85
C LEU A 35 13.89 8.38 11.09
N ASN A 36 14.20 9.64 10.92
CA ASN A 36 14.51 10.53 12.04
C ASN A 36 13.21 11.18 12.55
N LEU A 37 12.82 10.88 13.79
CA LEU A 37 11.55 11.40 14.37
C LEU A 37 11.57 12.94 14.52
N ARG A 38 12.73 13.58 14.53
CA ARG A 38 12.83 15.04 14.50
C ARG A 38 12.40 15.57 13.13
N GLU A 39 12.91 14.98 12.06
CA GLU A 39 12.54 15.36 10.70
C GLU A 39 11.04 15.10 10.42
N VAL A 40 10.49 14.00 10.96
CA VAL A 40 9.04 13.76 10.88
C VAL A 40 8.22 14.86 11.54
N ALA A 41 8.63 15.30 12.72
CA ALA A 41 7.95 16.38 13.43
C ALA A 41 8.06 17.73 12.68
N GLU A 42 9.23 18.02 12.13
CA GLU A 42 9.49 19.22 11.32
C GLU A 42 8.65 19.19 10.02
N GLU A 43 8.62 18.07 9.30
CA GLU A 43 7.84 17.87 8.07
C GLU A 43 6.33 17.99 8.32
N ALA A 44 5.85 17.47 9.48
CA ALA A 44 4.46 17.55 9.88
C ALA A 44 4.07 18.91 10.49
N GLY A 45 5.03 19.81 10.74
CA GLY A 45 4.81 21.11 11.37
C GLY A 45 4.40 21.05 12.83
N VAL A 46 4.83 20.01 13.57
CA VAL A 46 4.46 19.77 14.97
C VAL A 46 5.66 19.66 15.90
N ASN A 47 5.42 19.76 17.22
CA ASN A 47 6.48 19.57 18.20
C ASN A 47 6.89 18.09 18.28
N ARG A 48 8.22 17.81 18.31
CA ARG A 48 8.79 16.46 18.45
C ARG A 48 8.20 15.65 19.61
N GLY A 49 7.86 16.31 20.72
CA GLY A 49 7.25 15.63 21.88
C GLY A 49 5.92 14.97 21.56
N LEU A 50 5.17 15.51 20.58
CA LEU A 50 3.90 14.91 20.15
C LEU A 50 4.09 13.57 19.43
N VAL A 51 5.21 13.37 18.74
CA VAL A 51 5.49 12.07 18.08
C VAL A 51 5.56 10.96 19.12
N TYR A 52 6.32 11.17 20.18
CA TYR A 52 6.43 10.21 21.28
C TYR A 52 5.13 10.08 22.08
N HIS A 53 4.42 11.18 22.25
CA HIS A 53 3.15 11.18 22.97
C HIS A 53 2.06 10.36 22.24
N TYR A 54 1.99 10.45 20.90
CA TYR A 54 0.96 9.75 20.12
C TYR A 54 1.34 8.33 19.75
N PHE A 55 2.61 8.06 19.45
CA PHE A 55 3.04 6.79 18.90
C PHE A 55 4.00 5.99 19.78
N GLY A 56 4.62 6.62 20.79
CA GLY A 56 5.56 5.96 21.70
C GLY A 56 6.90 5.63 21.06
N SER A 57 6.92 4.99 19.89
CA SER A 57 8.13 4.62 19.19
C SER A 57 8.09 4.93 17.68
N ARG A 58 9.29 4.95 17.07
CA ARG A 58 9.42 5.03 15.62
C ARG A 58 8.70 3.90 14.90
N ARG A 59 8.81 2.66 15.40
CA ARG A 59 8.20 1.48 14.80
C ARG A 59 6.67 1.58 14.84
N ASP A 60 6.12 2.06 15.95
CA ASP A 60 4.66 2.23 16.08
C ASP A 60 4.10 3.34 15.18
N LEU A 61 4.85 4.44 14.99
CA LEU A 61 4.50 5.45 13.99
C LEU A 61 4.46 4.85 12.57
N LEU A 62 5.49 4.08 12.19
CA LEU A 62 5.53 3.45 10.86
C LEU A 62 4.40 2.43 10.67
N ARG A 63 4.09 1.63 11.69
CA ARG A 63 2.94 0.70 11.67
C ARG A 63 1.61 1.45 11.52
N ALA A 64 1.45 2.56 12.24
CA ALA A 64 0.24 3.40 12.14
C ALA A 64 0.12 4.04 10.75
N ALA A 65 1.22 4.51 10.17
CA ALA A 65 1.24 5.07 8.82
C ALA A 65 0.87 4.01 7.76
N LEU A 66 1.37 2.78 7.90
CA LEU A 66 1.00 1.67 7.01
C LEU A 66 -0.47 1.26 7.13
N ARG A 67 -1.02 1.25 8.35
CA ARG A 67 -2.45 0.96 8.55
C ARG A 67 -3.33 2.02 7.89
N ALA A 68 -3.02 3.30 8.09
CA ALA A 68 -3.77 4.39 7.46
C ALA A 68 -3.69 4.34 5.93
N ASP A 69 -2.52 4.02 5.36
CA ASP A 69 -2.37 3.82 3.92
C ASP A 69 -3.15 2.59 3.41
N ALA A 70 -3.18 1.50 4.18
CA ALA A 70 -3.96 0.31 3.81
C ALA A 70 -5.47 0.60 3.78
N GLU A 71 -6.00 1.35 4.74
CA GLU A 71 -7.38 1.81 4.76
C GLU A 71 -7.70 2.71 3.56
N GLN A 72 -6.82 3.64 3.22
CA GLN A 72 -6.98 4.49 2.04
C GLN A 72 -6.96 3.66 0.75
N ARG A 73 -6.02 2.73 0.59
CA ARG A 73 -5.95 1.85 -0.59
C ARG A 73 -7.20 1.01 -0.77
N LEU A 74 -7.77 0.49 0.32
CA LEU A 74 -9.02 -0.25 0.27
C LEU A 74 -10.16 0.65 -0.24
N GLY A 75 -10.24 1.89 0.25
CA GLY A 75 -11.20 2.88 -0.24
C GLY A 75 -11.03 3.19 -1.73
N ASP A 76 -9.80 3.45 -2.17
CA ASP A 76 -9.46 3.76 -3.56
C ASP A 76 -9.70 2.55 -4.50
N SER A 77 -9.59 1.34 -3.97
CA SER A 77 -9.84 0.09 -4.71
C SER A 77 -11.32 -0.29 -4.79
N ALA A 78 -12.14 0.19 -3.86
CA ALA A 78 -13.55 -0.20 -3.72
C ALA A 78 -14.38 -0.09 -5.03
N PRO A 79 -14.21 0.95 -5.88
CA PRO A 79 -14.92 1.02 -7.17
C PRO A 79 -14.60 -0.14 -8.12
N GLY A 80 -13.50 -0.87 -7.90
CA GLY A 80 -13.11 -2.04 -8.67
C GLY A 80 -13.61 -3.38 -8.10
N PHE A 81 -14.20 -3.40 -6.91
CA PHE A 81 -14.56 -4.66 -6.24
C PHE A 81 -15.66 -5.46 -6.95
N GLY A 82 -16.50 -4.81 -7.76
CA GLY A 82 -17.52 -5.45 -8.58
C GLY A 82 -17.03 -5.96 -9.94
N LEU A 83 -15.79 -5.68 -10.33
CA LEU A 83 -15.23 -6.13 -11.59
C LEU A 83 -14.84 -7.62 -11.51
N PRO A 84 -14.87 -8.37 -12.65
CA PRO A 84 -14.30 -9.70 -12.74
C PRO A 84 -12.83 -9.71 -12.34
N ALA A 85 -12.32 -10.87 -11.87
CA ALA A 85 -10.97 -11.01 -11.31
C ALA A 85 -9.89 -10.37 -12.20
N ALA A 86 -9.88 -10.62 -13.49
CA ALA A 86 -8.88 -10.10 -14.43
C ALA A 86 -8.82 -8.56 -14.41
N ALA A 87 -9.95 -7.90 -14.65
CA ALA A 87 -10.03 -6.43 -14.64
C ALA A 87 -9.79 -5.85 -13.25
N ARG A 88 -10.22 -6.53 -12.19
CA ARG A 88 -10.02 -6.11 -10.81
C ARG A 88 -8.55 -6.09 -10.41
N TYR A 89 -7.78 -7.16 -10.71
CA TYR A 89 -6.34 -7.21 -10.39
C TYR A 89 -5.53 -6.20 -11.21
N SER A 90 -5.86 -6.03 -12.50
CA SER A 90 -5.28 -4.99 -13.34
C SER A 90 -5.51 -3.58 -12.75
N ARG A 91 -6.74 -3.29 -12.32
CA ARG A 91 -7.07 -2.04 -11.65
C ARG A 91 -6.34 -1.88 -10.31
N PHE A 92 -6.23 -2.95 -9.52
CA PHE A 92 -5.50 -2.91 -8.25
C PHE A 92 -4.05 -2.52 -8.45
N LEU A 93 -3.37 -3.09 -9.45
CA LEU A 93 -1.99 -2.70 -9.75
C LEU A 93 -1.89 -1.18 -9.99
N ARG A 94 -2.76 -0.61 -10.83
CA ARG A 94 -2.78 0.84 -11.11
C ARG A 94 -3.01 1.67 -9.84
N THR A 95 -3.94 1.25 -8.98
CA THR A 95 -4.18 1.91 -7.70
C THR A 95 -2.96 1.83 -6.79
N PHE A 96 -2.34 0.66 -6.69
CA PHE A 96 -1.20 0.42 -5.79
C PHE A 96 0.08 1.13 -6.22
N VAL A 97 0.25 1.49 -7.49
CA VAL A 97 1.36 2.37 -7.95
C VAL A 97 1.36 3.69 -7.18
N GLY A 98 0.19 4.28 -6.92
CA GLY A 98 0.06 5.48 -6.09
C GLY A 98 0.46 5.30 -4.62
N HIS A 99 0.47 4.05 -4.14
CA HIS A 99 0.77 3.65 -2.75
C HIS A 99 2.11 2.90 -2.61
N ARG A 100 3.02 3.01 -3.59
CA ARG A 100 4.29 2.27 -3.62
C ARG A 100 5.17 2.47 -2.37
N ARG A 101 5.08 3.65 -1.74
CA ARG A 101 5.83 3.98 -0.50
C ARG A 101 5.48 3.03 0.63
N ALA A 102 4.20 2.78 0.81
CA ALA A 102 3.72 1.85 1.82
C ALA A 102 4.13 0.41 1.51
N ALA A 103 4.11 -0.01 0.24
CA ALA A 103 4.59 -1.34 -0.15
C ALA A 103 6.08 -1.52 0.17
N MET A 104 6.93 -0.52 -0.15
CA MET A 104 8.35 -0.54 0.20
C MET A 104 8.56 -0.61 1.72
N LEU A 105 7.84 0.21 2.49
CA LEU A 105 7.95 0.22 3.95
C LEU A 105 7.48 -1.10 4.56
N ALA A 106 6.37 -1.66 4.08
CA ALA A 106 5.87 -2.96 4.54
C ALA A 106 6.90 -4.07 4.30
N THR A 107 7.50 -4.10 3.10
CA THR A 107 8.56 -5.05 2.76
C THR A 107 9.73 -4.96 3.74
N LEU A 108 10.15 -3.74 4.07
CA LEU A 108 11.31 -3.53 4.94
C LEU A 108 11.05 -3.87 6.40
N LEU A 109 9.87 -3.53 6.92
CA LEU A 109 9.48 -3.93 8.27
C LEU A 109 9.34 -5.46 8.37
N THR A 110 8.86 -6.11 7.31
CA THR A 110 8.82 -7.58 7.24
C THR A 110 10.23 -8.18 7.25
N LEU A 111 11.17 -7.61 6.49
CA LEU A 111 12.57 -8.04 6.48
C LEU A 111 13.28 -7.76 7.82
N ASP A 112 12.85 -6.74 8.56
CA ASP A 112 13.32 -6.41 9.91
C ASP A 112 12.64 -7.29 11.01
N GLY A 113 11.90 -8.32 10.60
CA GLY A 113 11.24 -9.27 11.51
C GLY A 113 10.00 -8.71 12.20
N ASP A 114 9.30 -7.77 11.60
CA ASP A 114 8.02 -7.28 12.12
C ASP A 114 6.87 -8.21 11.70
N ASP A 115 6.50 -9.13 12.57
CA ASP A 115 5.42 -10.11 12.39
C ASP A 115 4.01 -9.56 12.70
N SER A 116 3.91 -8.31 13.17
CA SER A 116 2.61 -7.65 13.44
C SER A 116 1.94 -7.08 12.20
N LEU A 117 2.62 -7.09 11.05
CA LEU A 117 2.11 -6.55 9.80
C LEU A 117 1.25 -7.58 9.06
N HIS A 118 0.11 -7.13 8.57
CA HIS A 118 -0.71 -7.89 7.65
C HIS A 118 -0.31 -7.57 6.20
N ALA A 119 0.36 -8.52 5.53
CA ALA A 119 0.74 -8.37 4.12
C ALA A 119 -0.49 -8.32 3.20
N VAL A 120 -1.61 -8.90 3.64
CA VAL A 120 -2.89 -8.93 2.92
C VAL A 120 -4.00 -8.43 3.85
N PRO A 121 -4.20 -7.10 3.96
CA PRO A 121 -5.10 -6.51 4.95
C PRO A 121 -6.58 -6.89 4.80
N ASP A 122 -7.06 -7.19 3.57
CA ASP A 122 -8.46 -7.50 3.25
C ASP A 122 -8.61 -8.93 2.72
N LEU A 123 -7.97 -9.90 3.36
CA LEU A 123 -7.99 -11.29 2.90
C LEU A 123 -9.41 -11.87 2.83
N GLU A 124 -10.24 -11.65 3.84
CA GLU A 124 -11.63 -12.16 3.85
C GLU A 124 -12.49 -11.52 2.76
N GLY A 125 -12.36 -10.21 2.55
CA GLY A 125 -13.03 -9.54 1.44
C GLY A 125 -12.55 -10.05 0.07
N ALA A 126 -11.26 -10.32 -0.07
CA ALA A 126 -10.70 -10.91 -1.28
C ALA A 126 -11.25 -12.31 -1.56
N ARG A 127 -11.32 -13.19 -0.54
CA ARG A 127 -11.93 -14.52 -0.62
C ARG A 127 -13.38 -14.46 -1.11
N GLY A 128 -14.20 -13.57 -0.53
CA GLY A 128 -15.58 -13.39 -0.93
C GLY A 128 -15.73 -12.93 -2.39
N ARG A 129 -14.84 -12.08 -2.87
CA ARG A 129 -14.82 -11.63 -4.27
C ARG A 129 -14.41 -12.75 -5.23
N LEU A 130 -13.37 -13.51 -4.88
CA LEU A 130 -12.88 -14.62 -5.70
C LEU A 130 -13.89 -15.78 -5.75
N ALA A 131 -14.59 -16.07 -4.65
CA ALA A 131 -15.66 -17.05 -4.63
C ALA A 131 -16.81 -16.66 -5.60
N ARG A 132 -17.16 -15.38 -5.69
CA ARG A 132 -18.13 -14.88 -6.68
C ARG A 132 -17.61 -15.05 -8.11
N ASP A 133 -16.33 -14.74 -8.36
CA ASP A 133 -15.74 -14.91 -9.69
C ASP A 133 -15.77 -16.37 -10.17
N VAL A 134 -15.62 -17.33 -9.26
CA VAL A 134 -15.79 -18.76 -9.57
C VAL A 134 -17.26 -19.08 -9.91
N VAL A 135 -18.20 -18.59 -9.11
CA VAL A 135 -19.65 -18.80 -9.38
C VAL A 135 -20.07 -18.18 -10.71
N ASP A 136 -19.54 -17.01 -11.04
CA ASP A 136 -19.84 -16.26 -12.26
C ASP A 136 -19.07 -16.78 -13.49
N GLY A 137 -18.20 -17.80 -13.33
CA GLY A 137 -17.38 -18.38 -14.40
C GLY A 137 -16.23 -17.48 -14.86
N ALA A 138 -15.89 -16.45 -14.10
CA ALA A 138 -14.76 -15.57 -14.36
C ALA A 138 -13.42 -16.14 -13.86
N LEU A 139 -13.47 -17.25 -13.08
CA LEU A 139 -12.35 -18.07 -12.66
C LEU A 139 -12.71 -19.56 -12.75
N PRO A 140 -11.74 -20.46 -12.97
CA PRO A 140 -11.98 -21.92 -12.96
C PRO A 140 -12.53 -22.39 -11.61
N ALA A 141 -13.38 -23.44 -11.63
CA ALA A 141 -14.01 -23.98 -10.43
C ALA A 141 -13.01 -24.64 -9.45
N ASP A 142 -11.88 -25.08 -9.96
CA ASP A 142 -10.81 -25.77 -9.21
C ASP A 142 -9.65 -24.85 -8.81
N ILE A 143 -9.78 -23.54 -9.05
CA ILE A 143 -8.74 -22.57 -8.69
C ILE A 143 -8.53 -22.51 -7.17
N ASP A 144 -7.28 -22.58 -6.74
CA ASP A 144 -6.93 -22.20 -5.37
C ASP A 144 -6.96 -20.68 -5.24
N ALA A 145 -8.07 -20.15 -4.72
CA ALA A 145 -8.32 -18.72 -4.61
C ALA A 145 -7.33 -18.02 -3.68
N ASP A 146 -6.91 -18.68 -2.59
CA ASP A 146 -5.93 -18.13 -1.66
C ASP A 146 -4.56 -18.06 -2.32
N ALA A 147 -4.12 -19.13 -2.99
CA ALA A 147 -2.86 -19.16 -3.71
C ALA A 147 -2.83 -18.10 -4.83
N LEU A 148 -3.92 -17.94 -5.60
CA LEU A 148 -4.04 -16.90 -6.61
C LEU A 148 -3.88 -15.51 -5.98
N HIS A 149 -4.59 -15.23 -4.89
CA HIS A 149 -4.54 -13.93 -4.24
C HIS A 149 -3.15 -13.60 -3.68
N ILE A 150 -2.49 -14.57 -3.04
CA ILE A 150 -1.12 -14.42 -2.52
C ILE A 150 -0.11 -14.23 -3.67
N ALA A 151 -0.21 -15.02 -4.74
CA ALA A 151 0.67 -14.88 -5.90
C ALA A 151 0.54 -13.49 -6.55
N MET A 152 -0.69 -13.00 -6.72
CA MET A 152 -0.93 -11.66 -7.26
C MET A 152 -0.46 -10.55 -6.32
N SER A 153 -0.64 -10.72 -5.01
CA SER A 153 -0.12 -9.79 -4.01
C SER A 153 1.41 -9.74 -4.05
N ALA A 154 2.08 -10.88 -4.11
CA ALA A 154 3.53 -10.97 -4.22
C ALA A 154 4.06 -10.31 -5.50
N LEU A 155 3.37 -10.51 -6.64
CA LEU A 155 3.68 -9.84 -7.91
C LEU A 155 3.60 -8.32 -7.75
N VAL A 156 2.51 -7.82 -7.19
CA VAL A 156 2.31 -6.38 -6.99
C VAL A 156 3.38 -5.80 -6.07
N TYR A 157 3.62 -6.40 -4.90
CA TYR A 157 4.66 -5.94 -3.98
C TYR A 157 6.05 -5.96 -4.63
N GLY A 158 6.42 -7.06 -5.29
CA GLY A 158 7.69 -7.18 -5.99
C GLY A 158 7.84 -6.13 -7.10
N TYR A 159 6.81 -5.95 -7.91
CA TYR A 159 6.81 -4.94 -8.96
C TYR A 159 7.00 -3.54 -8.39
N LEU A 160 6.26 -3.16 -7.36
CA LEU A 160 6.32 -1.81 -6.76
C LEU A 160 7.68 -1.51 -6.13
N VAL A 161 8.31 -2.51 -5.51
CA VAL A 161 9.66 -2.37 -4.91
C VAL A 161 10.72 -2.13 -5.99
N PHE A 162 10.66 -2.84 -7.11
CA PHE A 162 11.67 -2.79 -8.17
C PHE A 162 11.30 -1.91 -9.36
N ARG A 163 10.14 -1.29 -9.37
CA ARG A 163 9.55 -0.54 -10.47
C ARG A 163 10.52 0.40 -11.19
N GLU A 164 11.17 1.31 -10.45
CA GLU A 164 12.11 2.29 -11.02
C GLU A 164 13.35 1.61 -11.61
N ARG A 165 13.80 0.52 -10.98
CA ARG A 165 14.96 -0.24 -11.47
C ARG A 165 14.62 -0.99 -12.75
N PHE A 166 13.46 -1.66 -12.80
CA PHE A 166 13.00 -2.33 -14.02
C PHE A 166 12.80 -1.34 -15.17
N ALA A 167 12.19 -0.19 -14.92
CA ALA A 167 12.03 0.84 -15.93
C ALA A 167 13.39 1.33 -16.46
N GLY A 168 14.36 1.58 -15.56
CA GLY A 168 15.72 1.97 -15.95
C GLY A 168 16.46 0.92 -16.76
N GLU A 169 16.37 -0.37 -16.37
CA GLU A 169 17.00 -1.48 -17.11
C GLU A 169 16.39 -1.68 -18.51
N LEU A 170 15.09 -1.40 -18.65
CA LEU A 170 14.37 -1.49 -19.91
C LEU A 170 14.44 -0.20 -20.76
N ASN A 171 15.08 0.87 -20.25
CA ASN A 171 15.06 2.21 -20.85
C ASN A 171 13.62 2.67 -21.20
N SER A 172 12.67 2.40 -20.30
CA SER A 172 11.24 2.67 -20.43
C SER A 172 10.79 3.72 -19.43
N ASP A 173 9.79 4.54 -19.81
CA ASP A 173 9.11 5.37 -18.82
C ASP A 173 8.40 4.47 -17.78
N PRO A 174 8.51 4.77 -16.48
CA PRO A 174 7.86 3.98 -15.44
C PRO A 174 6.33 3.92 -15.58
N ALA A 175 5.68 4.98 -16.04
CA ALA A 175 4.22 4.97 -16.21
C ALA A 175 3.79 4.11 -17.40
N ASP A 176 4.55 4.10 -18.50
CA ASP A 176 4.32 3.18 -19.62
C ASP A 176 4.50 1.72 -19.19
N LEU A 177 5.51 1.46 -18.34
CA LEU A 177 5.74 0.11 -17.81
C LEU A 177 4.59 -0.34 -16.90
N ASP A 178 4.06 0.55 -16.05
CA ASP A 178 2.90 0.27 -15.19
C ASP A 178 1.70 -0.22 -16.00
N GLU A 179 1.39 0.47 -17.09
CA GLU A 179 0.25 0.12 -17.94
C GLU A 179 0.46 -1.22 -18.65
N ARG A 180 1.66 -1.48 -19.16
CA ARG A 180 2.01 -2.76 -19.79
C ARG A 180 1.91 -3.92 -18.82
N VAL A 181 2.39 -3.75 -17.59
CA VAL A 181 2.30 -4.78 -16.54
C VAL A 181 0.84 -4.99 -16.12
N ALA A 182 0.05 -3.93 -15.96
CA ALA A 182 -1.38 -4.04 -15.64
C ALA A 182 -2.17 -4.80 -16.71
N GLN A 183 -1.90 -4.52 -17.99
CA GLN A 183 -2.50 -5.25 -19.12
C GLN A 183 -2.05 -6.72 -19.17
N LEU A 184 -0.78 -7.00 -18.84
CA LEU A 184 -0.28 -8.37 -18.76
C LEU A 184 -0.99 -9.15 -17.65
N VAL A 185 -1.13 -8.57 -16.45
CA VAL A 185 -1.86 -9.16 -15.32
C VAL A 185 -3.29 -9.51 -15.72
N GLU A 186 -3.99 -8.60 -16.39
CA GLU A 186 -5.34 -8.83 -16.87
C GLU A 186 -5.42 -10.04 -17.81
N ARG A 187 -4.52 -10.10 -18.80
CA ARG A 187 -4.46 -11.24 -19.75
C ARG A 187 -4.08 -12.55 -19.08
N MET A 188 -3.17 -12.54 -18.12
CA MET A 188 -2.76 -13.75 -17.39
C MET A 188 -3.95 -14.36 -16.64
N ILE A 189 -4.73 -13.54 -15.94
CA ILE A 189 -5.89 -14.02 -15.16
C ILE A 189 -7.03 -14.42 -16.09
N ALA A 190 -7.32 -13.66 -17.14
CA ALA A 190 -8.32 -14.03 -18.14
C ALA A 190 -7.99 -15.36 -18.82
N GLY A 191 -6.71 -15.64 -19.04
CA GLY A 191 -6.21 -16.90 -19.63
C GLY A 191 -6.44 -18.13 -18.75
N LEU A 192 -6.65 -17.98 -17.43
CA LEU A 192 -6.90 -19.13 -16.53
C LEU A 192 -8.22 -19.85 -16.84
N VAL A 193 -9.21 -19.15 -17.40
CA VAL A 193 -10.52 -19.71 -17.75
C VAL A 193 -10.49 -20.48 -19.08
N SER A 194 -9.43 -20.27 -19.89
CA SER A 194 -9.32 -20.84 -21.23
C SER A 194 -8.55 -22.19 -21.28
N ILE A 195 -8.14 -22.69 -20.12
CA ILE A 195 -7.42 -23.97 -19.96
C ILE A 195 -8.39 -25.03 -19.46
#